data_c9fca5dd7ee012952340abd634f1570b
#
_entry.id   c9fca5dd7ee012952340abd634f1570b
#
_cell.length_a   1.000
_cell.length_b   1.000
_cell.length_c   1.000
_cell.angle_alpha   90.00
_cell.angle_beta   90.00
_cell.angle_gamma   90.00
#
_symmetry.space_group_name_H-M   'P 1'
#
loop_
_entity.id
_entity.type
_entity.pdbx_description
1 polymer ?
#
loop_
_entity_poly.entity_id
_entity_poly.type
_entity_poly.pdbx_seq_one_letter_code
_entity_poly.pdbx_strand_id
1 'polypeptide(L)'
;STDFTKRGFNLKADGRPIIGLSAKNLAKIILQIEPKCLIIPAHIWTPWFAVFGSKSGFDSLEECFEEMTPYIYAVETGLSSDPQMNWQLSALDNITLVSNSDAHSPANLGREANVFDIEPEKLSYDEIYNIIKNKNKKKFLSTIEFFPEEGKYHFDGHANCKYSSHPNESRKNKNI
;
A
#
# COMPACT_ATOMS: atom_id res chain seq x y z
N SER A 1 6.78 -15.14 13.97
CA SER A 1 7.76 -14.31 14.74
C SER A 1 9.03 -15.07 15.08
N THR A 2 8.93 -16.34 15.44
CA THR A 2 10.09 -17.16 15.90
C THR A 2 11.19 -17.27 14.83
N ASP A 3 10.85 -17.37 13.55
CA ASP A 3 11.83 -17.48 12.47
C ASP A 3 12.61 -16.18 12.26
N PHE A 4 11.92 -15.03 12.28
CA PHE A 4 12.58 -13.72 12.18
C PHE A 4 13.50 -13.44 13.38
N THR A 5 13.08 -13.83 14.58
CA THR A 5 13.94 -13.71 15.77
C THR A 5 15.19 -14.57 15.66
N LYS A 6 15.07 -15.81 15.16
CA LYS A 6 16.22 -16.70 14.91
C LYS A 6 17.17 -16.14 13.85
N ARG A 7 16.67 -15.37 12.91
CA ARG A 7 17.48 -14.68 11.87
C ARG A 7 18.14 -13.39 12.39
N GLY A 8 17.94 -13.03 13.67
CA GLY A 8 18.58 -11.88 14.31
C GLY A 8 17.90 -10.54 14.05
N PHE A 9 16.66 -10.53 13.51
CA PHE A 9 15.93 -9.28 13.30
C PHE A 9 15.40 -8.68 14.59
N ASN A 10 15.57 -7.38 14.77
CA ASN A 10 15.02 -6.65 15.91
C ASN A 10 13.53 -6.37 15.68
N LEU A 11 12.68 -7.23 16.23
CA LEU A 11 11.22 -7.08 16.15
C LEU A 11 10.63 -6.21 17.28
N LYS A 12 11.47 -5.67 18.16
CA LYS A 12 11.03 -4.87 19.32
C LYS A 12 10.96 -3.37 19.04
N ALA A 13 11.29 -2.95 17.82
CA ALA A 13 11.14 -1.55 17.44
C ALA A 13 9.66 -1.24 17.26
N ASP A 14 9.19 -0.27 17.99
CA ASP A 14 7.88 0.40 18.03
C ASP A 14 6.93 0.12 16.84
N GLY A 15 6.40 -1.10 16.75
CA GLY A 15 5.43 -1.51 15.73
C GLY A 15 5.89 -1.50 14.25
N ARG A 16 7.05 -0.91 13.95
CA ARG A 16 7.60 -0.76 12.59
C ARG A 16 9.07 -1.17 12.54
N PRO A 17 9.38 -2.47 12.65
CA PRO A 17 10.76 -2.91 12.62
C PRO A 17 11.41 -2.67 11.25
N ILE A 18 12.52 -1.94 11.23
CA ILE A 18 13.38 -1.85 10.05
C ILE A 18 14.32 -3.06 10.10
N ILE A 19 14.07 -4.04 9.24
CA ILE A 19 14.72 -5.35 9.31
C ILE A 19 15.91 -5.51 8.36
N GLY A 20 16.24 -4.48 7.56
CA GLY A 20 17.38 -4.51 6.66
C GLY A 20 17.28 -5.56 5.54
N LEU A 21 16.07 -5.98 5.18
CA LEU A 21 15.80 -6.86 4.04
C LEU A 21 15.18 -6.08 2.89
N SER A 22 15.50 -6.50 1.66
CA SER A 22 14.72 -6.04 0.50
C SER A 22 13.28 -6.59 0.58
N ALA A 23 12.32 -5.87 -0.02
CA ALA A 23 10.91 -6.28 -0.10
C ALA A 23 10.78 -7.68 -0.73
N LYS A 24 11.55 -7.96 -1.79
CA LYS A 24 11.65 -9.28 -2.41
C LYS A 24 12.02 -10.38 -1.42
N ASN A 25 13.10 -10.19 -0.67
CA ASN A 25 13.57 -11.21 0.28
C ASN A 25 12.60 -11.42 1.42
N LEU A 26 11.95 -10.35 1.89
CA LEU A 26 10.89 -10.45 2.89
C LEU A 26 9.70 -11.26 2.34
N ALA A 27 9.22 -10.94 1.13
CA ALA A 27 8.16 -11.66 0.47
C ALA A 27 8.46 -13.16 0.31
N LYS A 28 9.69 -13.47 -0.13
CA LYS A 28 10.16 -14.86 -0.29
C LYS A 28 10.13 -15.63 1.03
N ILE A 29 10.64 -15.05 2.11
CA ILE A 29 10.64 -15.69 3.43
C ILE A 29 9.22 -15.94 3.92
N ILE A 30 8.33 -14.94 3.78
CA ILE A 30 6.94 -15.06 4.23
C ILE A 30 6.24 -16.20 3.48
N LEU A 31 6.33 -16.23 2.15
CA LEU A 31 5.66 -17.22 1.32
C LEU A 31 6.26 -18.62 1.43
N GLN A 32 7.53 -18.76 1.84
CA GLN A 32 8.12 -20.06 2.20
C GLN A 32 7.53 -20.62 3.50
N ILE A 33 7.13 -19.76 4.43
CA ILE A 33 6.53 -20.17 5.71
C ILE A 33 5.03 -20.45 5.53
N GLU A 34 4.33 -19.55 4.86
CA GLU A 34 2.89 -19.66 4.60
C GLU A 34 2.58 -19.16 3.19
N PRO A 35 2.40 -20.08 2.22
CA PRO A 35 2.17 -19.73 0.81
C PRO A 35 0.89 -18.92 0.55
N LYS A 36 -0.05 -18.95 1.49
CA LYS A 36 -1.30 -18.18 1.40
C LYS A 36 -1.22 -16.82 2.06
N CYS A 37 -0.08 -16.35 2.55
CA CYS A 37 0.03 -14.98 3.04
C CYS A 37 -0.25 -13.99 1.91
N LEU A 38 -1.11 -13.00 2.18
CA LEU A 38 -1.24 -11.80 1.34
C LEU A 38 -0.11 -10.85 1.68
N ILE A 39 0.66 -10.49 0.66
CA ILE A 39 1.68 -9.45 0.75
C ILE A 39 1.10 -8.22 0.07
N ILE A 40 0.82 -7.20 0.86
CA ILE A 40 0.19 -5.97 0.40
C ILE A 40 1.11 -4.81 0.74
N PRO A 41 1.80 -4.21 -0.24
CA PRO A 41 2.58 -3.00 -0.02
C PRO A 41 1.67 -1.88 0.48
N ALA A 42 2.02 -1.31 1.64
CA ALA A 42 1.26 -0.25 2.27
C ALA A 42 1.50 1.10 1.58
N HIS A 43 0.46 1.97 1.57
CA HIS A 43 0.54 3.40 1.19
C HIS A 43 1.55 3.70 0.07
N ILE A 44 1.37 3.09 -1.11
CA ILE A 44 2.40 2.94 -2.16
C ILE A 44 2.94 4.25 -2.75
N TRP A 45 2.31 5.40 -2.49
CA TRP A 45 2.71 6.72 -3.00
C TRP A 45 3.26 7.68 -1.95
N THR A 46 3.45 7.25 -0.70
CA THR A 46 4.14 8.11 0.27
C THR A 46 5.60 8.31 -0.15
N PRO A 47 6.22 9.49 0.09
CA PRO A 47 7.59 9.76 -0.35
C PRO A 47 8.62 8.78 0.20
N TRP A 48 8.41 8.28 1.43
CA TRP A 48 9.28 7.33 2.12
C TRP A 48 8.53 6.04 2.44
N PHE A 49 9.25 4.92 2.47
CA PHE A 49 8.72 3.61 2.87
C PHE A 49 7.54 3.13 2.02
N ALA A 50 7.56 3.45 0.73
CA ALA A 50 6.52 3.09 -0.22
C ALA A 50 7.13 2.58 -1.52
N VAL A 51 6.39 1.76 -2.27
CA VAL A 51 6.90 1.17 -3.52
C VAL A 51 7.22 2.26 -4.53
N PHE A 52 6.33 3.22 -4.74
CA PHE A 52 6.51 4.32 -5.70
C PHE A 52 6.93 5.63 -5.02
N GLY A 53 7.54 5.53 -3.86
CA GLY A 53 7.95 6.70 -3.08
C GLY A 53 9.04 7.52 -3.77
N SER A 54 8.81 8.80 -3.94
CA SER A 54 9.73 9.72 -4.62
C SER A 54 11.10 9.87 -3.95
N LYS A 55 11.27 9.42 -2.71
CA LYS A 55 12.51 9.52 -1.92
C LYS A 55 13.18 8.17 -1.65
N SER A 56 12.42 7.08 -1.64
CA SER A 56 12.96 5.75 -1.33
C SER A 56 12.24 4.63 -2.08
N GLY A 57 11.50 4.96 -3.13
CA GLY A 57 10.73 4.01 -3.92
C GLY A 57 11.47 3.47 -5.15
N PHE A 58 10.70 2.79 -5.96
CA PHE A 58 11.08 2.17 -7.22
C PHE A 58 10.17 2.70 -8.34
N ASP A 59 10.56 2.51 -9.58
CA ASP A 59 9.74 2.91 -10.73
C ASP A 59 8.70 1.84 -11.10
N SER A 60 8.84 0.61 -10.59
CA SER A 60 7.88 -0.48 -10.84
C SER A 60 7.80 -1.49 -9.70
N LEU A 61 6.74 -2.31 -9.71
CA LEU A 61 6.61 -3.46 -8.81
C LEU A 61 7.70 -4.50 -9.11
N GLU A 62 8.06 -4.67 -10.38
CA GLU A 62 9.10 -5.58 -10.86
C GLU A 62 10.47 -5.20 -10.30
N GLU A 63 10.79 -3.93 -10.25
CA GLU A 63 12.04 -3.47 -9.61
C GLU A 63 12.07 -3.74 -8.11
N CYS A 64 10.94 -3.57 -7.43
CA CYS A 64 10.83 -3.75 -5.99
C CYS A 64 10.84 -5.22 -5.58
N PHE A 65 10.09 -6.07 -6.29
CA PHE A 65 9.81 -7.46 -5.89
C PHE A 65 10.48 -8.50 -6.78
N GLU A 66 11.01 -8.11 -7.95
CA GLU A 66 11.68 -8.99 -8.93
C GLU A 66 10.84 -10.27 -9.19
N GLU A 67 11.41 -11.48 -9.00
CA GLU A 67 10.72 -12.76 -9.17
C GLU A 67 9.51 -12.96 -8.25
N MET A 68 9.34 -12.13 -7.22
CA MET A 68 8.21 -12.21 -6.29
C MET A 68 7.01 -11.34 -6.75
N THR A 69 7.15 -10.53 -7.77
CA THR A 69 6.06 -9.69 -8.32
C THR A 69 4.76 -10.45 -8.60
N PRO A 70 4.78 -11.68 -9.18
CA PRO A 70 3.54 -12.43 -9.44
C PRO A 70 2.75 -12.82 -8.19
N TYR A 71 3.31 -12.65 -7.00
CA TYR A 71 2.65 -12.93 -5.72
C TYR A 71 2.10 -11.68 -5.03
N ILE A 72 2.29 -10.51 -5.63
CA ILE A 72 1.72 -9.24 -5.14
C ILE A 72 0.35 -9.05 -5.80
N TYR A 73 -0.71 -9.44 -5.09
CA TYR A 73 -2.07 -9.42 -5.61
C TYR A 73 -2.81 -8.11 -5.34
N ALA A 74 -2.34 -7.35 -4.38
CA ALA A 74 -2.94 -6.08 -4.00
C ALA A 74 -1.88 -5.07 -3.59
N VAL A 75 -2.24 -3.79 -3.69
CA VAL A 75 -1.49 -2.67 -3.15
C VAL A 75 -2.45 -1.73 -2.42
N GLU A 76 -1.94 -1.00 -1.43
CA GLU A 76 -2.75 -0.09 -0.65
C GLU A 76 -2.65 1.33 -1.20
N THR A 77 -3.81 1.99 -1.36
CA THR A 77 -3.89 3.40 -1.75
C THR A 77 -3.28 4.29 -0.68
N GLY A 78 -3.66 4.09 0.57
CA GLY A 78 -3.26 4.91 1.72
C GLY A 78 -3.79 6.34 1.61
N LEU A 79 -3.45 7.18 2.58
CA LEU A 79 -3.94 8.57 2.66
C LEU A 79 -3.44 9.49 1.55
N SER A 80 -2.49 9.06 0.73
CA SER A 80 -1.81 9.89 -0.28
C SER A 80 -2.32 9.68 -1.70
N SER A 81 -3.18 8.69 -1.92
CA SER A 81 -3.77 8.42 -3.23
C SER A 81 -5.12 7.75 -3.09
N ASP A 82 -5.90 7.83 -4.15
CA ASP A 82 -7.19 7.16 -4.31
C ASP A 82 -7.14 6.17 -5.50
N PRO A 83 -8.18 5.37 -5.73
CA PRO A 83 -8.23 4.46 -6.87
C PRO A 83 -8.11 5.16 -8.22
N GLN A 84 -8.66 6.36 -8.39
CA GLN A 84 -8.62 7.10 -9.67
C GLN A 84 -7.18 7.52 -10.01
N MET A 85 -6.40 7.92 -9.04
CA MET A 85 -4.99 8.21 -9.21
C MET A 85 -4.21 6.95 -9.60
N ASN A 86 -4.47 5.83 -8.94
CA ASN A 86 -3.82 4.56 -9.21
C ASN A 86 -4.17 3.97 -10.59
N TRP A 87 -5.40 4.16 -11.08
CA TRP A 87 -5.82 3.70 -12.41
C TRP A 87 -5.13 4.44 -13.57
N GLN A 88 -4.43 5.53 -13.31
CA GLN A 88 -3.59 6.19 -14.32
C GLN A 88 -2.32 5.40 -14.64
N LEU A 89 -1.95 4.43 -13.80
CA LEU A 89 -0.80 3.56 -14.00
C LEU A 89 -1.27 2.17 -14.46
N SER A 90 -1.13 1.87 -15.74
CA SER A 90 -1.58 0.61 -16.35
C SER A 90 -0.92 -0.64 -15.75
N ALA A 91 0.27 -0.51 -15.15
CA ALA A 91 0.92 -1.59 -14.42
C ALA A 91 0.07 -2.12 -13.24
N LEU A 92 -0.87 -1.31 -12.73
CA LEU A 92 -1.79 -1.69 -11.65
C LEU A 92 -3.14 -2.25 -12.15
N ASP A 93 -3.36 -2.36 -13.46
CA ASP A 93 -4.65 -2.81 -14.00
C ASP A 93 -5.07 -4.21 -13.52
N ASN A 94 -4.11 -5.06 -13.23
CA ASN A 94 -4.34 -6.42 -12.75
C ASN A 94 -4.15 -6.56 -11.22
N ILE A 95 -3.85 -5.48 -10.52
CA ILE A 95 -3.63 -5.46 -9.07
C ILE A 95 -4.90 -4.99 -8.37
N THR A 96 -5.27 -5.60 -7.25
CA THR A 96 -6.38 -5.16 -6.42
C THR A 96 -5.95 -3.95 -5.60
N LEU A 97 -6.73 -2.87 -5.64
CA LEU A 97 -6.51 -1.72 -4.76
C LEU A 97 -7.27 -1.95 -3.47
N VAL A 98 -6.59 -1.83 -2.34
CA VAL A 98 -7.18 -1.88 -1.01
C VAL A 98 -6.95 -0.56 -0.28
N SER A 99 -7.83 -0.26 0.67
CA SER A 99 -7.78 0.95 1.47
C SER A 99 -7.85 0.58 2.94
N ASN A 100 -6.82 0.94 3.71
CA ASN A 100 -6.76 0.65 5.13
C ASN A 100 -6.27 1.89 5.87
N SER A 101 -6.79 2.08 7.07
CA SER A 101 -6.68 3.35 7.81
C SER A 101 -5.26 3.73 8.26
N ASP A 102 -4.30 2.84 8.25
CA ASP A 102 -2.96 3.04 8.86
C ASP A 102 -3.05 3.74 10.23
N ALA A 103 -4.01 3.28 11.04
CA ALA A 103 -4.39 3.94 12.28
C ALA A 103 -3.33 3.77 13.37
N HIS A 104 -2.83 4.89 13.89
CA HIS A 104 -1.90 4.98 15.03
C HIS A 104 -2.59 5.43 16.31
N SER A 105 -3.91 5.62 16.25
CA SER A 105 -4.78 5.91 17.41
C SER A 105 -6.19 5.37 17.17
N PRO A 106 -6.96 5.07 18.22
CA PRO A 106 -8.33 4.57 18.08
C PRO A 106 -9.26 5.47 17.27
N ALA A 107 -9.07 6.78 17.34
CA ALA A 107 -9.88 7.77 16.62
C ALA A 107 -9.74 7.67 15.09
N ASN A 108 -8.66 7.07 14.58
CA ASN A 108 -8.38 6.93 13.16
C ASN A 108 -8.81 5.56 12.60
N LEU A 109 -9.32 4.66 13.42
CA LEU A 109 -9.82 3.38 12.96
C LEU A 109 -11.03 3.56 12.03
N GLY A 110 -11.00 2.89 10.88
CA GLY A 110 -12.11 2.90 9.93
C GLY A 110 -12.25 4.17 9.08
N ARG A 111 -11.28 5.09 9.13
CA ARG A 111 -11.25 6.25 8.21
C ARG A 111 -11.03 5.82 6.76
N GLU A 112 -10.46 4.66 6.56
CA GLU A 112 -10.39 3.93 5.29
C GLU A 112 -10.80 2.48 5.52
N ALA A 113 -11.44 1.86 4.53
CA ALA A 113 -11.96 0.51 4.65
C ALA A 113 -12.20 -0.14 3.28
N ASN A 114 -12.36 -1.45 3.29
CA ASN A 114 -12.73 -2.25 2.12
C ASN A 114 -14.11 -2.86 2.32
N VAL A 115 -14.95 -2.81 1.31
CA VAL A 115 -16.32 -3.32 1.35
C VAL A 115 -16.40 -4.60 0.53
N PHE A 116 -16.71 -5.70 1.21
CA PHE A 116 -16.88 -7.02 0.59
C PHE A 116 -18.34 -7.49 0.68
N ASP A 117 -18.82 -8.11 -0.37
CA ASP A 117 -20.09 -8.86 -0.39
C ASP A 117 -19.82 -10.31 0.02
N ILE A 118 -19.82 -10.55 1.32
CA ILE A 118 -19.60 -11.87 1.93
C ILE A 118 -20.68 -12.09 2.98
N GLU A 119 -21.40 -13.20 2.86
CA GLU A 119 -22.33 -13.64 3.90
C GLU A 119 -21.54 -13.90 5.21
N PRO A 120 -22.01 -13.44 6.39
CA PRO A 120 -21.28 -13.55 7.65
C PRO A 120 -20.77 -14.97 7.95
N GLU A 121 -21.56 -16.00 7.62
CA GLU A 121 -21.22 -17.41 7.86
C GLU A 121 -20.08 -17.92 6.96
N LYS A 122 -19.82 -17.22 5.84
CA LYS A 122 -18.76 -17.55 4.87
C LYS A 122 -17.50 -16.69 5.06
N LEU A 123 -17.53 -15.76 6.00
CA LEU A 123 -16.39 -14.90 6.27
C LEU A 123 -15.20 -15.72 6.76
N SER A 124 -14.14 -15.72 6.01
CA SER A 124 -12.91 -16.44 6.31
C SER A 124 -11.71 -15.76 5.64
N TYR A 125 -10.51 -16.07 6.12
CA TYR A 125 -9.29 -15.62 5.48
C TYR A 125 -9.21 -16.10 4.02
N ASP A 126 -9.52 -17.37 3.78
CA ASP A 126 -9.48 -17.96 2.43
C ASP A 126 -10.45 -17.26 1.46
N GLU A 127 -11.62 -16.84 1.94
CA GLU A 127 -12.57 -16.10 1.11
C GLU A 127 -12.02 -14.72 0.75
N ILE A 128 -11.53 -13.96 1.72
CA ILE A 128 -10.89 -12.65 1.48
C ILE A 128 -9.67 -12.80 0.56
N TYR A 129 -8.81 -13.78 0.83
CA TYR A 129 -7.64 -14.07 0.01
C TYR A 129 -8.01 -14.29 -1.46
N ASN A 130 -9.02 -15.14 -1.70
CA ASN A 130 -9.46 -15.46 -3.06
C ASN A 130 -10.10 -14.26 -3.77
N ILE A 131 -10.86 -13.43 -3.05
CA ILE A 131 -11.45 -12.21 -3.60
C ILE A 131 -10.36 -11.23 -4.05
N ILE A 132 -9.37 -11.00 -3.20
CA ILE A 132 -8.26 -10.09 -3.48
C ILE A 132 -7.39 -10.63 -4.62
N LYS A 133 -6.94 -11.87 -4.50
CA LYS A 133 -6.04 -12.52 -5.48
C LYS A 133 -6.63 -12.56 -6.89
N ASN A 134 -7.91 -12.87 -7.00
CA ASN A 134 -8.59 -13.01 -8.30
C ASN A 134 -9.23 -11.69 -8.78
N LYS A 135 -9.03 -10.59 -8.05
CA LYS A 135 -9.64 -9.29 -8.34
C LYS A 135 -11.14 -9.41 -8.60
N ASN A 136 -11.85 -10.12 -7.70
CA ASN A 136 -13.27 -10.45 -7.87
C ASN A 136 -14.16 -9.24 -7.64
N LYS A 137 -14.43 -8.48 -8.71
CA LYS A 137 -15.24 -7.25 -8.70
C LYS A 137 -16.70 -7.46 -8.29
N LYS A 138 -17.20 -8.70 -8.26
CA LYS A 138 -18.58 -8.99 -7.80
C LYS A 138 -18.64 -9.05 -6.27
N LYS A 139 -17.55 -9.39 -5.63
CA LYS A 139 -17.46 -9.55 -4.17
C LYS A 139 -16.66 -8.44 -3.49
N PHE A 140 -15.71 -7.83 -4.18
CA PHE A 140 -15.04 -6.61 -3.71
C PHE A 140 -15.76 -5.41 -4.30
N LEU A 141 -16.67 -4.82 -3.53
CA LEU A 141 -17.63 -3.84 -4.05
C LEU A 141 -17.02 -2.45 -4.19
N SER A 142 -16.31 -1.99 -3.17
CA SER A 142 -15.72 -0.65 -3.11
C SER A 142 -14.69 -0.51 -2.00
N THR A 143 -13.96 0.58 -2.05
CA THR A 143 -13.17 1.10 -0.93
C THR A 143 -13.81 2.35 -0.35
N ILE A 144 -13.54 2.63 0.91
CA ILE A 144 -13.80 3.90 1.56
C ILE A 144 -12.45 4.58 1.69
N GLU A 145 -12.30 5.72 1.04
CA GLU A 145 -11.03 6.43 0.90
C GLU A 145 -11.04 7.73 1.68
N PHE A 146 -9.90 8.08 2.22
CA PHE A 146 -9.62 9.43 2.70
C PHE A 146 -9.42 10.35 1.49
N PHE A 147 -9.70 11.63 1.63
CA PHE A 147 -9.46 12.61 0.57
C PHE A 147 -7.96 12.91 0.46
N PRO A 148 -7.28 12.48 -0.63
CA PRO A 148 -5.84 12.72 -0.78
C PRO A 148 -5.45 14.20 -0.69
N GLU A 149 -6.36 15.10 -1.07
CA GLU A 149 -6.20 16.55 -0.99
C GLU A 149 -6.01 17.07 0.45
N GLU A 150 -6.54 16.35 1.43
CA GLU A 150 -6.31 16.65 2.85
C GLU A 150 -4.99 16.06 3.36
N GLY A 151 -4.38 15.19 2.55
CA GLY A 151 -3.13 14.52 2.87
C GLY A 151 -1.91 15.43 2.75
N LYS A 152 -0.93 15.20 3.60
CA LYS A 152 0.31 15.97 3.67
C LYS A 152 1.10 16.04 2.35
N TYR A 153 0.91 15.06 1.48
CA TYR A 153 1.75 14.85 0.29
C TYR A 153 1.05 15.18 -1.03
N HIS A 154 -0.19 15.67 -0.98
CA HIS A 154 -0.95 15.99 -2.19
C HIS A 154 -0.43 17.24 -2.89
N PHE A 155 -0.07 18.26 -2.11
CA PHE A 155 0.37 19.55 -2.65
C PHE A 155 1.87 19.54 -2.95
N ASP A 156 2.23 20.10 -4.11
CA ASP A 156 3.60 20.44 -4.41
C ASP A 156 4.05 21.61 -3.54
N GLY A 157 5.30 21.60 -3.08
CA GLY A 157 5.74 22.68 -2.23
C GLY A 157 7.18 22.58 -1.78
N HIS A 158 7.61 23.63 -1.09
CA HIS A 158 8.94 23.74 -0.51
C HIS A 158 8.86 24.17 0.96
N ALA A 159 9.27 23.27 1.84
CA ALA A 159 9.09 23.44 3.29
C ALA A 159 9.76 24.67 3.86
N ASN A 160 10.96 25.04 3.37
CA ASN A 160 11.75 26.14 3.91
C ASN A 160 11.12 27.52 3.60
N CYS A 161 10.48 27.66 2.44
CA CYS A 161 9.81 28.91 2.09
C CYS A 161 8.30 28.90 2.35
N LYS A 162 7.78 27.80 2.95
CA LYS A 162 6.35 27.63 3.25
C LYS A 162 5.44 27.80 2.02
N TYR A 163 5.97 27.53 0.85
CA TYR A 163 5.21 27.55 -0.39
C TYR A 163 4.47 26.22 -0.57
N SER A 164 3.22 26.30 -1.02
CA SER A 164 2.40 25.15 -1.38
C SER A 164 1.53 25.52 -2.57
N SER A 165 1.41 24.61 -3.54
CA SER A 165 0.62 24.78 -4.75
C SER A 165 -0.13 23.50 -5.09
N HIS A 166 -1.33 23.65 -5.61
CA HIS A 166 -2.08 22.49 -6.11
C HIS A 166 -1.37 21.90 -7.35
N PRO A 167 -1.31 20.56 -7.54
CA PRO A 167 -0.61 19.93 -8.67
C PRO A 167 -1.03 20.45 -10.05
N ASN A 168 -2.31 20.81 -10.20
CA ASN A 168 -2.82 21.38 -11.45
C ASN A 168 -2.26 22.79 -11.76
N GLU A 169 -1.87 23.53 -10.73
CA GLU A 169 -1.23 24.85 -10.87
C GLU A 169 0.27 24.69 -11.13
N SER A 170 0.90 23.75 -10.43
CA SER A 170 2.32 23.43 -10.63
C SER A 170 2.60 22.97 -12.06
N ARG A 171 1.71 22.19 -12.65
CA ARG A 171 1.83 21.75 -14.06
C ARG A 171 1.76 22.90 -15.07
N LYS A 172 1.05 23.99 -14.75
CA LYS A 172 0.97 25.18 -15.61
C LYS A 172 2.21 26.05 -15.49
N ASN A 173 2.80 26.08 -14.31
CA ASN A 173 3.98 26.88 -13.99
C ASN A 173 5.24 26.02 -14.15
N LYS A 174 5.80 25.97 -15.35
CA LYS A 174 7.00 25.14 -15.69
C LYS A 174 8.25 25.41 -14.85
N ASN A 175 8.20 26.23 -13.82
CA ASN A 175 9.30 26.66 -12.97
C ASN A 175 9.21 26.21 -11.51
N ILE A 176 8.43 25.17 -11.24
CA ILE A 176 8.34 24.55 -9.91
C ILE A 176 8.87 23.14 -9.99
#